data_8fcc6e64ed4a36d2fafc6818f8e554ea
#
_entry.id   8fcc6e64ed4a36d2fafc6818f8e554ea
#
_cell.length_a   1.000
_cell.length_b   1.000
_cell.length_c   1.000
_cell.angle_alpha   90.00
_cell.angle_beta   90.00
_cell.angle_gamma   90.00
#
_symmetry.space_group_name_H-M   'P 1'
#
loop_
_entity.id
_entity.type
_entity.pdbx_description
1 polymer ?
#
loop_
_entity_poly.entity_id
_entity_poly.type
_entity_poly.pdbx_seq_one_letter_code
_entity_poly.pdbx_strand_id
1 'polypeptide(L)'
;GLRMIGQGMHGFVENKELVLPDIDKALREPTDRRIFVISKAFRAGYTIDQIHELTKIDKWFLQKLYRIIETANELEACSKIQEVSDDLLRKAKIQGFSDFQIARALLKDKMEDTDKATLQVRQDRKYRGIVPVVKQIDTLAAEYPAQTNYLYLTYSGTENDVDYLGDGRSI
;
A
#
# COMPACT_ATOMS: atom_id res chain seq x y z
N GLY A 1 -13.59 -4.19 2.37
CA GLY A 1 -13.31 -3.83 3.76
C GLY A 1 -12.68 -2.45 3.90
N LEU A 2 -11.36 -2.29 3.79
CA LEU A 2 -10.67 -0.99 3.99
C LEU A 2 -11.16 0.14 3.06
N ARG A 3 -11.65 -0.19 1.88
CA ARG A 3 -12.25 0.78 0.96
C ARG A 3 -13.57 1.37 1.48
N MET A 4 -14.29 0.63 2.30
CA MET A 4 -15.56 1.06 2.90
C MET A 4 -15.33 2.01 4.09
N ILE A 5 -14.11 2.08 4.60
CA ILE A 5 -13.67 3.10 5.57
C ILE A 5 -13.35 4.42 4.83
N GLY A 6 -13.81 4.60 3.59
CA GLY A 6 -13.53 5.70 2.68
C GLY A 6 -13.84 7.09 3.23
N GLN A 7 -13.02 7.52 4.17
CA GLN A 7 -13.09 8.80 4.86
C GLN A 7 -12.11 9.81 4.28
N GLY A 8 -11.87 9.78 2.97
CA GLY A 8 -10.87 10.62 2.32
C GLY A 8 -9.42 10.19 2.55
N MET A 9 -9.22 8.99 3.15
CA MET A 9 -7.91 8.49 3.48
C MET A 9 -7.21 7.84 2.28
N HIS A 10 -5.94 8.16 2.06
CA HIS A 10 -5.12 7.62 0.98
C HIS A 10 -4.29 6.40 1.41
N GLY A 11 -4.95 5.36 1.97
CA GLY A 11 -4.30 4.16 2.46
C GLY A 11 -3.87 4.24 3.93
N PHE A 12 -3.02 3.30 4.36
CA PHE A 12 -2.60 3.18 5.77
C PHE A 12 -1.67 4.32 6.21
N VAL A 13 -0.77 4.76 5.32
CA VAL A 13 0.25 5.75 5.64
C VAL A 13 -0.30 7.16 5.50
N GLU A 14 -0.03 7.94 6.50
CA GLU A 14 -0.28 9.36 6.67
C GLU A 14 -1.54 9.99 6.07
N ASN A 15 -2.47 10.17 6.95
CA ASN A 15 -3.58 11.08 6.72
C ASN A 15 -3.37 12.29 7.65
N LYS A 16 -2.80 13.37 7.14
CA LYS A 16 -2.48 14.58 7.91
C LYS A 16 -3.71 15.21 8.55
N GLU A 17 -4.87 14.99 7.94
CA GLU A 17 -6.17 15.48 8.39
C GLU A 17 -6.67 14.79 9.68
N LEU A 18 -6.08 13.67 10.05
CA LEU A 18 -6.42 12.98 11.30
C LEU A 18 -5.77 13.72 12.48
N VAL A 19 -6.47 14.67 13.03
CA VAL A 19 -6.05 15.35 14.26
C VAL A 19 -6.44 14.48 15.45
N LEU A 20 -5.45 14.04 16.23
CA LEU A 20 -5.63 13.23 17.43
C LEU A 20 -5.11 14.01 18.64
N PRO A 21 -5.97 14.46 19.53
CA PRO A 21 -5.54 15.15 20.74
C PRO A 21 -4.85 14.21 21.75
N ASP A 22 -5.21 12.92 21.73
CA ASP A 22 -4.69 11.88 22.62
C ASP A 22 -4.58 10.56 21.85
N ILE A 23 -3.35 10.17 21.52
CA ILE A 23 -3.05 8.93 20.78
C ILE A 23 -3.37 7.70 21.65
N ASP A 24 -3.02 7.72 22.93
CA ASP A 24 -3.23 6.60 23.87
C ASP A 24 -4.70 6.27 23.99
N LYS A 25 -5.54 7.29 24.19
CA LYS A 25 -6.98 7.11 24.25
C LYS A 25 -7.53 6.57 22.93
N ALA A 26 -7.11 7.13 21.80
CA ALA A 26 -7.57 6.71 20.49
C ALA A 26 -7.10 5.27 20.11
N LEU A 27 -5.97 4.80 20.66
CA LEU A 27 -5.53 3.41 20.53
C LEU A 27 -6.37 2.45 21.37
N ARG A 28 -6.81 2.84 22.57
CA ARG A 28 -7.63 2.01 23.46
C ARG A 28 -9.05 1.85 22.94
N GLU A 29 -9.61 2.88 22.33
CA GLU A 29 -10.97 2.85 21.81
C GLU A 29 -11.03 2.15 20.44
N PRO A 30 -11.79 1.04 20.28
CA PRO A 30 -11.89 0.31 19.03
C PRO A 30 -12.86 0.99 18.05
N THR A 31 -12.38 2.00 17.35
CA THR A 31 -13.13 2.72 16.30
C THR A 31 -12.73 2.25 14.90
N ASP A 32 -13.51 2.61 13.89
CA ASP A 32 -13.21 2.40 12.48
C ASP A 32 -11.93 3.13 12.02
N ARG A 33 -11.51 4.16 12.75
CA ARG A 33 -10.29 4.94 12.49
C ARG A 33 -9.04 4.36 13.14
N ARG A 34 -9.17 3.36 14.02
CA ARG A 34 -8.06 2.83 14.82
C ARG A 34 -6.86 2.41 13.97
N ILE A 35 -7.08 1.89 12.76
CA ILE A 35 -5.99 1.51 11.84
C ILE A 35 -5.10 2.72 11.50
N PHE A 36 -5.67 3.88 11.28
CA PHE A 36 -4.92 5.11 11.00
C PHE A 36 -4.27 5.71 12.25
N VAL A 37 -4.89 5.50 13.43
CA VAL A 37 -4.28 5.85 14.72
C VAL A 37 -3.00 5.06 14.95
N ILE A 38 -3.00 3.76 14.63
CA ILE A 38 -1.81 2.88 14.70
C ILE A 38 -0.69 3.42 13.80
N SER A 39 -1.02 3.82 12.56
CA SER A 39 -0.05 4.45 11.66
C SER A 39 0.58 5.69 12.29
N LYS A 40 -0.27 6.55 12.87
CA LYS A 40 0.17 7.79 13.52
C LYS A 40 1.02 7.55 14.76
N ALA A 41 0.67 6.52 15.55
CA ALA A 41 1.43 6.10 16.71
C ALA A 41 2.85 5.63 16.32
N PHE A 42 2.99 4.81 15.28
CA PHE A 42 4.29 4.41 14.75
C PHE A 42 5.13 5.62 14.30
N ARG A 43 4.51 6.58 13.62
CA ARG A 43 5.18 7.84 13.21
C ARG A 43 5.58 8.71 14.40
N ALA A 44 4.84 8.64 15.51
CA ALA A 44 5.16 9.32 16.77
C ALA A 44 6.21 8.56 17.61
N GLY A 45 6.71 7.41 17.12
CA GLY A 45 7.78 6.66 17.81
C GLY A 45 7.28 5.60 18.80
N TYR A 46 5.98 5.28 18.81
CA TYR A 46 5.47 4.18 19.62
C TYR A 46 6.03 2.85 19.15
N THR A 47 6.45 2.02 20.09
CA THR A 47 6.92 0.66 19.80
C THR A 47 5.74 -0.29 19.58
N ILE A 48 6.01 -1.43 18.94
CA ILE A 48 5.02 -2.51 18.77
C ILE A 48 4.47 -2.96 20.12
N ASP A 49 5.32 -3.05 21.14
CA ASP A 49 4.92 -3.45 22.48
C ASP A 49 3.96 -2.45 23.14
N GLN A 50 4.24 -1.15 23.01
CA GLN A 50 3.36 -0.10 23.53
C GLN A 50 1.99 -0.12 22.84
N ILE A 51 1.96 -0.27 21.51
CA ILE A 51 0.71 -0.33 20.75
C ILE A 51 -0.05 -1.63 21.09
N HIS A 52 0.64 -2.76 21.26
CA HIS A 52 0.02 -4.01 21.69
C HIS A 52 -0.63 -3.84 23.06
N GLU A 53 0.06 -3.25 24.03
CA GLU A 53 -0.50 -3.04 25.39
C GLU A 53 -1.76 -2.17 25.39
N LEU A 54 -1.81 -1.15 24.53
CA LEU A 54 -2.96 -0.25 24.43
C LEU A 54 -4.13 -0.86 23.64
N THR A 55 -3.83 -1.61 22.58
CA THR A 55 -4.84 -2.09 21.63
C THR A 55 -5.24 -3.54 21.84
N LYS A 56 -4.38 -4.34 22.46
CA LYS A 56 -4.42 -5.82 22.54
C LYS A 56 -4.42 -6.52 21.17
N ILE A 57 -4.04 -5.80 20.11
CA ILE A 57 -3.81 -6.39 18.78
C ILE A 57 -2.53 -7.20 18.83
N ASP A 58 -2.55 -8.41 18.26
CA ASP A 58 -1.39 -9.28 18.23
C ASP A 58 -0.19 -8.62 17.55
N LYS A 59 1.00 -8.79 18.12
CA LYS A 59 2.26 -8.20 17.67
C LYS A 59 2.63 -8.58 16.25
N TRP A 60 2.21 -9.78 15.79
CA TRP A 60 2.45 -10.21 14.42
C TRP A 60 1.77 -9.28 13.40
N PHE A 61 0.51 -8.89 13.64
CA PHE A 61 -0.18 -7.93 12.78
C PHE A 61 0.45 -6.55 12.87
N LEU A 62 0.79 -6.09 14.07
CA LEU A 62 1.45 -4.80 14.27
C LEU A 62 2.80 -4.75 13.55
N GLN A 63 3.58 -5.84 13.57
CA GLN A 63 4.82 -5.96 12.81
C GLN A 63 4.61 -5.83 11.29
N LYS A 64 3.52 -6.40 10.75
CA LYS A 64 3.19 -6.26 9.32
C LYS A 64 2.84 -4.81 8.97
N LEU A 65 2.09 -4.14 9.82
CA LEU A 65 1.77 -2.72 9.65
C LEU A 65 3.01 -1.83 9.78
N TYR A 66 3.89 -2.12 10.73
CA TYR A 66 5.13 -1.39 10.93
C TYR A 66 6.03 -1.43 9.69
N ARG A 67 6.13 -2.56 9.01
CA ARG A 67 6.88 -2.70 7.75
C ARG A 67 6.40 -1.75 6.64
N ILE A 68 5.12 -1.41 6.63
CA ILE A 68 4.58 -0.42 5.68
C ILE A 68 5.12 0.97 6.02
N ILE A 69 5.20 1.30 7.33
CA ILE A 69 5.79 2.57 7.79
C ILE A 69 7.28 2.66 7.44
N GLU A 70 8.05 1.57 7.66
CA GLU A 70 9.46 1.51 7.28
C GLU A 70 9.65 1.80 5.78
N THR A 71 8.86 1.16 4.92
CA THR A 71 8.90 1.39 3.47
C THR A 71 8.51 2.83 3.10
N ALA A 72 7.53 3.42 3.80
CA ALA A 72 7.17 4.82 3.60
C ALA A 72 8.33 5.74 3.97
N ASN A 73 9.02 5.48 5.10
CA ASN A 73 10.18 6.26 5.52
C ASN A 73 11.33 6.15 4.50
N GLU A 74 11.59 4.95 3.96
CA GLU A 74 12.60 4.73 2.93
C GLU A 74 12.27 5.54 1.65
N LEU A 75 11.00 5.58 1.24
CA LEU A 75 10.55 6.39 0.10
C LEU A 75 10.70 7.89 0.36
N GLU A 76 10.33 8.36 1.57
CA GLU A 76 10.43 9.76 1.97
C GLU A 76 11.90 10.25 2.10
N ALA A 77 12.84 9.34 2.30
CA ALA A 77 14.26 9.66 2.28
C ALA A 77 14.75 10.05 0.87
N CYS A 78 14.07 9.57 -0.18
CA CYS A 78 14.32 9.94 -1.56
C CYS A 78 13.61 11.27 -1.91
N SER A 79 14.15 12.00 -2.90
CA SER A 79 13.55 13.25 -3.38
C SER A 79 13.04 13.14 -4.82
N LYS A 80 13.48 12.10 -5.54
CA LYS A 80 13.13 11.84 -6.94
C LYS A 80 12.98 10.36 -7.18
N ILE A 81 12.16 9.99 -8.15
CA ILE A 81 11.92 8.58 -8.48
C ILE A 81 13.19 7.84 -8.94
N GLN A 82 14.14 8.55 -9.53
CA GLN A 82 15.43 7.99 -9.97
C GLN A 82 16.33 7.56 -8.80
N GLU A 83 16.11 8.10 -7.61
CA GLU A 83 16.84 7.73 -6.38
C GLU A 83 16.24 6.48 -5.71
N VAL A 84 15.02 6.10 -6.07
CA VAL A 84 14.35 4.91 -5.58
C VAL A 84 14.91 3.69 -6.29
N SER A 85 15.49 2.74 -5.54
CA SER A 85 15.99 1.48 -6.11
C SER A 85 14.84 0.61 -6.63
N ASP A 86 15.14 -0.30 -7.55
CA ASP A 86 14.15 -1.23 -8.10
C ASP A 86 13.55 -2.12 -7.00
N ASP A 87 14.38 -2.54 -6.04
CA ASP A 87 13.94 -3.36 -4.91
C ASP A 87 12.97 -2.60 -4.00
N LEU A 88 13.27 -1.34 -3.68
CA LEU A 88 12.38 -0.49 -2.87
C LEU A 88 11.08 -0.22 -3.60
N LEU A 89 11.14 0.08 -4.90
CA LEU A 89 9.96 0.34 -5.71
C LEU A 89 9.07 -0.92 -5.82
N ARG A 90 9.67 -2.08 -6.06
CA ARG A 90 8.97 -3.37 -6.09
C ARG A 90 8.37 -3.72 -4.72
N LYS A 91 9.14 -3.56 -3.64
CA LYS A 91 8.68 -3.74 -2.25
C LYS A 91 7.46 -2.87 -1.96
N ALA A 92 7.51 -1.59 -2.31
CA ALA A 92 6.38 -0.67 -2.13
C ALA A 92 5.14 -1.12 -2.92
N LYS A 93 5.29 -1.53 -4.19
CA LYS A 93 4.17 -2.03 -5.00
C LYS A 93 3.56 -3.31 -4.43
N ILE A 94 4.36 -4.26 -3.95
CA ILE A 94 3.90 -5.49 -3.27
C ILE A 94 3.12 -5.16 -1.99
N GLN A 95 3.56 -4.16 -1.23
CA GLN A 95 2.88 -3.71 -0.01
C GLN A 95 1.63 -2.86 -0.27
N GLY A 96 1.29 -2.59 -1.55
CA GLY A 96 0.06 -1.92 -1.93
C GLY A 96 0.16 -0.40 -2.09
N PHE A 97 1.36 0.17 -2.07
CA PHE A 97 1.51 1.60 -2.39
C PHE A 97 1.06 1.89 -3.82
N SER A 98 0.14 2.83 -3.98
CA SER A 98 -0.23 3.36 -5.29
C SER A 98 0.88 4.26 -5.84
N ASP A 99 0.88 4.48 -7.15
CA ASP A 99 1.83 5.41 -7.77
C ASP A 99 1.66 6.84 -7.21
N PHE A 100 0.41 7.21 -6.84
CA PHE A 100 0.08 8.45 -6.15
C PHE A 100 0.72 8.54 -4.74
N GLN A 101 0.64 7.47 -3.93
CA GLN A 101 1.24 7.46 -2.59
C GLN A 101 2.78 7.54 -2.67
N ILE A 102 3.39 6.87 -3.64
CA ILE A 102 4.84 6.96 -3.88
C ILE A 102 5.21 8.39 -4.27
N ALA A 103 4.47 9.01 -5.21
CA ALA A 103 4.70 10.39 -5.61
C ALA A 103 4.59 11.36 -4.43
N ARG A 104 3.59 11.21 -3.57
CA ARG A 104 3.43 12.03 -2.36
C ARG A 104 4.61 11.89 -1.40
N ALA A 105 5.10 10.67 -1.18
CA ALA A 105 6.26 10.42 -0.33
C ALA A 105 7.50 11.16 -0.87
N LEU A 106 7.76 11.06 -2.19
CA LEU A 106 8.89 11.74 -2.84
C LEU A 106 8.77 13.27 -2.80
N LEU A 107 7.58 13.81 -2.99
CA LEU A 107 7.34 15.26 -2.96
C LEU A 107 7.26 15.84 -1.55
N LYS A 108 7.30 14.97 -0.52
CA LYS A 108 7.12 15.39 0.89
C LYS A 108 5.85 16.22 1.07
N ASP A 109 4.76 15.77 0.41
CA ASP A 109 3.43 16.42 0.38
C ASP A 109 3.36 17.84 -0.21
N LYS A 110 4.31 18.24 -1.04
CA LYS A 110 4.13 19.42 -1.88
C LYS A 110 3.11 19.11 -2.96
N MET A 111 1.85 19.53 -2.73
CA MET A 111 0.68 19.09 -3.52
C MET A 111 0.66 19.60 -4.97
N GLU A 112 1.37 20.68 -5.28
CA GLU A 112 1.22 21.41 -6.56
C GLU A 112 1.56 20.59 -7.82
N ASP A 113 2.35 19.53 -7.69
CA ASP A 113 2.80 18.71 -8.82
C ASP A 113 2.47 17.21 -8.68
N THR A 114 1.54 16.84 -7.80
CA THR A 114 1.29 15.43 -7.45
C THR A 114 0.84 14.59 -8.65
N ASP A 115 -0.01 15.12 -9.52
CA ASP A 115 -0.51 14.37 -10.69
C ASP A 115 0.63 14.10 -11.69
N LYS A 116 1.47 15.10 -11.94
CA LYS A 116 2.64 14.99 -12.82
C LYS A 116 3.65 13.98 -12.24
N ALA A 117 3.92 14.07 -10.93
CA ALA A 117 4.80 13.13 -10.25
C ALA A 117 4.24 11.70 -10.24
N THR A 118 2.93 11.53 -10.07
CA THR A 118 2.26 10.22 -10.17
C THR A 118 2.45 9.61 -11.56
N LEU A 119 2.31 10.41 -12.61
CA LEU A 119 2.55 9.96 -13.97
C LEU A 119 4.02 9.57 -14.18
N GLN A 120 4.96 10.33 -13.64
CA GLN A 120 6.39 10.01 -13.70
C GLN A 120 6.70 8.69 -12.99
N VAL A 121 6.18 8.47 -11.78
CA VAL A 121 6.32 7.20 -11.06
C VAL A 121 5.79 6.04 -11.89
N ARG A 122 4.61 6.21 -12.51
CA ARG A 122 4.01 5.18 -13.37
C ARG A 122 4.85 4.86 -14.59
N GLN A 123 5.38 5.88 -15.27
CA GLN A 123 6.22 5.71 -16.44
C GLN A 123 7.54 5.03 -16.08
N ASP A 124 8.20 5.49 -15.02
CA ASP A 124 9.47 4.97 -14.56
C ASP A 124 9.38 3.50 -14.13
N ARG A 125 8.39 3.13 -13.32
CA ARG A 125 8.22 1.72 -12.92
C ARG A 125 7.93 0.79 -14.11
N LYS A 126 7.16 1.26 -15.11
CA LYS A 126 6.92 0.50 -16.35
C LYS A 126 8.20 0.31 -17.15
N TYR A 127 9.00 1.36 -17.26
CA TYR A 127 10.32 1.32 -17.94
C TYR A 127 11.26 0.31 -17.26
N ARG A 128 11.23 0.21 -15.92
CA ARG A 128 11.99 -0.78 -15.13
C ARG A 128 11.35 -2.17 -15.11
N GLY A 129 10.28 -2.42 -15.87
CA GLY A 129 9.59 -3.71 -15.88
C GLY A 129 8.85 -4.05 -14.59
N ILE A 130 8.58 -3.07 -13.72
CA ILE A 130 7.80 -3.26 -12.49
C ILE A 130 6.32 -3.06 -12.85
N VAL A 131 5.72 -4.14 -13.34
CA VAL A 131 4.32 -4.21 -13.76
C VAL A 131 3.59 -5.30 -12.98
N PRO A 132 2.28 -5.16 -12.73
CA PRO A 132 1.53 -6.22 -12.11
C PRO A 132 1.33 -7.37 -13.09
N VAL A 133 1.13 -8.55 -12.55
CA VAL A 133 0.69 -9.74 -13.27
C VAL A 133 -0.76 -10.03 -12.99
N VAL A 134 -1.42 -10.71 -13.93
CA VAL A 134 -2.81 -11.14 -13.80
C VAL A 134 -2.84 -12.55 -13.25
N LYS A 135 -3.54 -12.73 -12.15
CA LYS A 135 -3.77 -14.03 -11.54
C LYS A 135 -5.23 -14.41 -11.57
N GLN A 136 -5.52 -15.68 -11.75
CA GLN A 136 -6.86 -16.23 -11.72
C GLN A 136 -7.18 -16.73 -10.31
N ILE A 137 -8.41 -16.46 -9.84
CA ILE A 137 -8.89 -17.02 -8.58
C ILE A 137 -9.39 -18.44 -8.85
N ASP A 138 -8.75 -19.41 -8.21
CA ASP A 138 -9.27 -20.76 -8.15
C ASP A 138 -10.44 -20.81 -7.15
N THR A 139 -11.67 -20.95 -7.67
CA THR A 139 -12.89 -20.98 -6.87
C THR A 139 -13.25 -22.37 -6.35
N LEU A 140 -12.50 -23.40 -6.76
CA LEU A 140 -12.78 -24.81 -6.48
C LEU A 140 -11.64 -25.52 -5.73
N ALA A 141 -10.73 -24.74 -5.12
CA ALA A 141 -9.62 -25.25 -4.32
C ALA A 141 -8.76 -26.31 -5.04
N ALA A 142 -8.55 -26.15 -6.34
CA ALA A 142 -7.86 -27.07 -7.25
C ALA A 142 -8.49 -28.47 -7.36
N GLU A 143 -9.71 -28.68 -6.85
CA GLU A 143 -10.40 -29.97 -6.99
C GLU A 143 -10.95 -30.17 -8.41
N TYR A 144 -11.33 -29.08 -9.10
CA TYR A 144 -11.77 -29.07 -10.50
C TYR A 144 -11.22 -27.85 -11.22
N PRO A 145 -11.02 -27.90 -12.55
CA PRO A 145 -10.66 -26.71 -13.31
C PRO A 145 -11.71 -25.58 -13.10
N ALA A 146 -11.28 -24.44 -12.64
CA ALA A 146 -12.14 -23.29 -12.44
C ALA A 146 -12.67 -22.81 -13.82
N GLN A 147 -13.98 -22.81 -14.01
CA GLN A 147 -14.62 -22.31 -15.23
C GLN A 147 -14.98 -20.81 -15.15
N THR A 148 -14.71 -20.20 -14.01
CA THR A 148 -15.02 -18.79 -13.74
C THR A 148 -13.76 -17.94 -13.93
N ASN A 149 -13.87 -16.88 -14.72
CA ASN A 149 -12.77 -15.95 -14.99
C ASN A 149 -12.73 -14.81 -13.97
N TYR A 150 -12.60 -15.15 -12.69
CA TYR A 150 -12.29 -14.13 -11.67
C TYR A 150 -10.80 -13.87 -11.65
N LEU A 151 -10.43 -12.67 -12.09
CA LEU A 151 -9.04 -12.24 -12.22
C LEU A 151 -8.71 -11.13 -11.21
N TYR A 152 -7.46 -11.08 -10.80
CA TYR A 152 -6.93 -9.98 -10.01
C TYR A 152 -5.53 -9.60 -10.45
N LEU A 153 -5.13 -8.37 -10.18
CA LEU A 153 -3.79 -7.86 -10.46
C LEU A 153 -2.96 -7.88 -9.19
N THR A 154 -1.72 -8.38 -9.28
CA THR A 154 -0.79 -8.42 -8.16
C THR A 154 0.64 -8.14 -8.61
N TYR A 155 1.44 -7.55 -7.71
CA TYR A 155 2.89 -7.41 -7.88
C TYR A 155 3.67 -8.56 -7.21
N SER A 156 2.99 -9.49 -6.54
CA SER A 156 3.60 -10.63 -5.86
C SER A 156 3.82 -11.85 -6.76
N GLY A 157 3.33 -11.81 -8.00
CA GLY A 157 3.52 -12.88 -8.97
C GLY A 157 4.68 -12.60 -9.94
N THR A 158 5.13 -13.65 -10.63
CA THR A 158 6.19 -13.58 -11.64
C THR A 158 5.67 -13.68 -13.08
N GLU A 159 4.48 -14.27 -13.27
CA GLU A 159 3.88 -14.54 -14.58
C GLU A 159 2.35 -14.40 -14.53
N ASN A 160 1.75 -14.22 -15.69
CA ASN A 160 0.29 -14.21 -15.84
C ASN A 160 -0.24 -15.64 -15.86
N ASP A 161 -1.41 -15.86 -15.22
CA ASP A 161 -2.16 -17.13 -15.35
C ASP A 161 -3.01 -17.17 -16.61
N VAL A 162 -3.19 -16.02 -17.28
CA VAL A 162 -4.00 -15.89 -18.48
C VAL A 162 -3.18 -15.21 -19.57
N ASP A 163 -3.06 -15.87 -20.72
CA ASP A 163 -2.47 -15.28 -21.91
C ASP A 163 -3.50 -14.40 -22.60
N TYR A 164 -3.26 -13.10 -22.60
CA TYR A 164 -4.02 -12.18 -23.44
C TYR A 164 -3.46 -12.27 -24.87
N LEU A 165 -4.08 -13.12 -25.70
CA LEU A 165 -3.84 -13.06 -27.13
C LEU A 165 -4.29 -11.67 -27.60
N GLY A 166 -3.34 -10.81 -27.91
CA GLY A 166 -3.59 -9.46 -28.38
C GLY A 166 -4.21 -9.47 -29.78
N ASP A 167 -5.52 -9.69 -29.85
CA ASP A 167 -6.28 -9.55 -31.11
C ASP A 167 -6.65 -8.10 -31.43
N GLY A 168 -6.07 -7.14 -30.67
CA GLY A 168 -6.31 -5.71 -30.83
C GLY A 168 -7.71 -5.25 -30.38
N ARG A 169 -8.53 -6.10 -29.81
CA ARG A 169 -9.86 -5.80 -29.28
C ARG A 169 -9.86 -5.68 -27.76
N SER A 170 -9.12 -4.73 -27.25
CA SER A 170 -9.32 -4.31 -25.87
C SER A 170 -10.58 -3.44 -25.81
N ILE A 171 -11.55 -3.85 -25.01
CA ILE A 171 -12.73 -3.07 -24.65
C ILE A 171 -12.32 -1.90 -23.77
#